data_5ab686eee0bb9569762bdac73400f733
#
_entry.id   5ab686eee0bb9569762bdac73400f733
#
_cell.length_a   1.000
_cell.length_b   1.000
_cell.length_c   1.000
_cell.angle_alpha   90.00
_cell.angle_beta   90.00
_cell.angle_gamma   90.00
#
_symmetry.space_group_name_H-M   'P 1'
#
loop_
_entity.id
_entity.type
_entity.pdbx_description
1 polymer ?
#
loop_
_entity_poly.entity_id
_entity_poly.type
_entity_poly.pdbx_seq_one_letter_code
_entity_poly.pdbx_strand_id
1 'polypeptide(L)'
;MSLPISRWPVPALEGLPDDIRARILGVQEKAGFVPNVFLTLAHRPDEFRAFFAYHDALMEREGGLTKAEREMIVVATSGANDCTYCVVAHGAILRIYAKNPRVADQVAVNYRKAEITPRQKAMLAFALKVATDSAALEDADYDAARAHGFSDEDLWDIGAIAAFFALSNRMANLIAMRPNDEFYLMGRVPKPKA
;
A
#
# COMPACT_ATOMS: atom_id res chain seq x y z
N MET A 1 14.72 -9.17 -23.76
CA MET A 1 13.26 -9.34 -23.64
C MET A 1 12.83 -8.83 -22.27
N SER A 2 11.83 -7.95 -22.18
CA SER A 2 11.27 -7.54 -20.89
C SER A 2 10.55 -8.75 -20.26
N LEU A 3 10.75 -8.95 -18.96
CA LEU A 3 10.05 -10.00 -18.21
C LEU A 3 8.55 -9.67 -18.15
N PRO A 4 7.64 -10.65 -18.15
CA PRO A 4 6.21 -10.40 -18.04
C PRO A 4 5.88 -9.73 -16.70
N ILE A 5 4.82 -8.92 -16.67
CA ILE A 5 4.38 -8.21 -15.46
C ILE A 5 3.61 -9.10 -14.48
N SER A 6 3.17 -10.28 -14.93
CA SER A 6 2.45 -11.27 -14.14
C SER A 6 2.70 -12.68 -14.69
N ARG A 7 2.57 -13.67 -13.82
CA ARG A 7 2.54 -15.09 -14.21
C ARG A 7 1.25 -15.44 -14.96
N TRP A 8 0.14 -14.78 -14.64
CA TRP A 8 -1.13 -14.95 -15.33
C TRP A 8 -1.24 -14.04 -16.53
N PRO A 9 -1.99 -14.44 -17.57
CA PRO A 9 -2.26 -13.59 -18.73
C PRO A 9 -2.93 -12.28 -18.30
N VAL A 10 -2.47 -11.19 -18.90
CA VAL A 10 -3.07 -9.86 -18.72
C VAL A 10 -4.05 -9.62 -19.85
N PRO A 11 -5.33 -9.33 -19.57
CA PRO A 11 -6.31 -9.08 -20.61
C PRO A 11 -6.01 -7.80 -21.39
N ALA A 12 -6.37 -7.75 -22.67
CA ALA A 12 -6.36 -6.51 -23.44
C ALA A 12 -7.46 -5.57 -22.94
N LEU A 13 -7.19 -4.26 -22.91
CA LEU A 13 -8.13 -3.25 -22.39
C LEU A 13 -9.47 -3.26 -23.14
N GLU A 14 -9.46 -3.54 -24.44
CA GLU A 14 -10.63 -3.57 -25.29
C GLU A 14 -11.62 -4.69 -24.92
N GLY A 15 -11.12 -5.76 -24.30
CA GLY A 15 -11.93 -6.89 -23.84
C GLY A 15 -12.49 -6.75 -22.42
N LEU A 16 -12.15 -5.68 -21.71
CA LEU A 16 -12.61 -5.45 -20.35
C LEU A 16 -14.01 -4.81 -20.30
N PRO A 17 -14.77 -5.07 -19.22
CA PRO A 17 -16.00 -4.32 -18.94
C PRO A 17 -15.72 -2.80 -18.90
N ASP A 18 -16.71 -2.01 -19.35
CA ASP A 18 -16.56 -0.56 -19.52
C ASP A 18 -16.14 0.18 -18.24
N ASP A 19 -16.69 -0.20 -17.10
CA ASP A 19 -16.37 0.40 -15.80
C ASP A 19 -14.92 0.14 -15.37
N ILE A 20 -14.40 -1.07 -15.61
CA ILE A 20 -13.01 -1.43 -15.30
C ILE A 20 -12.06 -0.69 -16.24
N ARG A 21 -12.37 -0.70 -17.55
CA ARG A 21 -11.59 0.03 -18.54
C ARG A 21 -11.55 1.53 -18.22
N ALA A 22 -12.69 2.14 -17.89
CA ALA A 22 -12.76 3.55 -17.51
C ALA A 22 -11.91 3.86 -16.27
N ARG A 23 -11.95 2.98 -15.25
CA ARG A 23 -11.11 3.13 -14.05
C ARG A 23 -9.62 3.07 -14.38
N ILE A 24 -9.20 2.11 -15.20
CA ILE A 24 -7.79 1.97 -15.62
C ILE A 24 -7.32 3.21 -16.37
N LEU A 25 -8.10 3.69 -17.34
CA LEU A 25 -7.78 4.89 -18.12
C LEU A 25 -7.75 6.14 -17.25
N GLY A 26 -8.67 6.28 -16.29
CA GLY A 26 -8.67 7.39 -15.35
C GLY A 26 -7.44 7.41 -14.43
N VAL A 27 -6.90 6.25 -14.06
CA VAL A 27 -5.64 6.16 -13.32
C VAL A 27 -4.46 6.51 -14.22
N GLN A 28 -4.45 6.04 -15.46
CA GLN A 28 -3.42 6.40 -16.44
C GLN A 28 -3.34 7.90 -16.70
N GLU A 29 -4.48 8.56 -16.82
CA GLU A 29 -4.55 10.01 -17.01
C GLU A 29 -3.91 10.77 -15.83
N LYS A 30 -4.19 10.33 -14.60
CA LYS A 30 -3.70 10.97 -13.37
C LYS A 30 -2.22 10.70 -13.09
N ALA A 31 -1.78 9.46 -13.31
CA ALA A 31 -0.44 9.00 -12.95
C ALA A 31 0.58 9.12 -14.09
N GLY A 32 0.12 9.19 -15.34
CA GLY A 32 0.95 9.14 -16.55
C GLY A 32 1.28 7.72 -17.02
N PHE A 33 0.89 6.70 -16.27
CA PHE A 33 1.06 5.28 -16.60
C PHE A 33 -0.02 4.45 -15.91
N VAL A 34 -0.17 3.18 -16.32
CA VAL A 34 -1.07 2.25 -15.64
C VAL A 34 -0.28 1.41 -14.64
N PRO A 35 -0.55 1.50 -13.33
CA PRO A 35 0.06 0.58 -12.36
C PRO A 35 -0.30 -0.87 -12.66
N ASN A 36 0.69 -1.76 -12.62
CA ASN A 36 0.52 -3.15 -13.01
C ASN A 36 -0.56 -3.91 -12.23
N VAL A 37 -0.87 -3.49 -10.99
CA VAL A 37 -1.96 -4.08 -10.20
C VAL A 37 -3.32 -3.97 -10.90
N PHE A 38 -3.59 -2.86 -11.59
CA PHE A 38 -4.84 -2.68 -12.34
C PHE A 38 -4.93 -3.64 -13.53
N LEU A 39 -3.83 -3.84 -14.24
CA LEU A 39 -3.79 -4.74 -15.39
C LEU A 39 -3.87 -6.21 -14.97
N THR A 40 -3.13 -6.57 -13.91
CA THR A 40 -3.01 -7.95 -13.47
C THR A 40 -4.26 -8.49 -12.77
N LEU A 41 -5.01 -7.64 -12.05
CA LEU A 41 -6.26 -8.03 -11.40
C LEU A 41 -7.48 -7.96 -12.33
N ALA A 42 -7.37 -7.29 -13.47
CA ALA A 42 -8.50 -7.08 -14.40
C ALA A 42 -9.01 -8.37 -15.06
N HIS A 43 -8.24 -9.49 -15.02
CA HIS A 43 -8.70 -10.77 -15.56
C HIS A 43 -9.87 -11.38 -14.76
N ARG A 44 -10.14 -10.84 -13.55
CA ARG A 44 -11.25 -11.25 -12.67
C ARG A 44 -12.09 -10.02 -12.33
N PRO A 45 -13.02 -9.60 -13.21
CA PRO A 45 -13.74 -8.34 -13.10
C PRO A 45 -14.44 -8.10 -11.77
N ASP A 46 -15.12 -9.10 -11.20
CA ASP A 46 -15.84 -8.96 -9.94
C ASP A 46 -14.89 -8.86 -8.74
N GLU A 47 -13.80 -9.62 -8.77
CA GLU A 47 -12.75 -9.52 -7.75
C GLU A 47 -12.02 -8.16 -7.84
N PHE A 48 -11.77 -7.66 -9.05
CA PHE A 48 -11.22 -6.31 -9.26
C PHE A 48 -12.09 -5.23 -8.61
N ARG A 49 -13.42 -5.28 -8.84
CA ARG A 49 -14.36 -4.32 -8.25
C ARG A 49 -14.33 -4.37 -6.73
N ALA A 50 -14.44 -5.57 -6.16
CA ALA A 50 -14.43 -5.76 -4.70
C ALA A 50 -13.11 -5.31 -4.07
N PHE A 51 -11.98 -5.67 -4.68
CA PHE A 51 -10.65 -5.30 -4.20
C PHE A 51 -10.47 -3.78 -4.15
N PHE A 52 -10.76 -3.09 -5.26
CA PHE A 52 -10.58 -1.64 -5.31
C PHE A 52 -11.65 -0.87 -4.53
N ALA A 53 -12.87 -1.39 -4.41
CA ALA A 53 -13.87 -0.77 -3.54
C ALA A 53 -13.41 -0.79 -2.07
N TYR A 54 -12.87 -1.90 -1.59
CA TYR A 54 -12.36 -1.98 -0.22
C TYR A 54 -11.07 -1.17 -0.03
N HIS A 55 -10.15 -1.22 -1.00
CA HIS A 55 -8.95 -0.38 -1.01
C HIS A 55 -9.30 1.11 -0.85
N ASP A 56 -10.23 1.62 -1.65
CA ASP A 56 -10.60 3.04 -1.63
C ASP A 56 -11.28 3.40 -0.29
N ALA A 57 -12.15 2.53 0.22
CA ALA A 57 -12.79 2.72 1.52
C ALA A 57 -11.77 2.84 2.67
N LEU A 58 -10.63 2.14 2.58
CA LEU A 58 -9.57 2.20 3.59
C LEU A 58 -8.61 3.37 3.36
N MET A 59 -8.18 3.59 2.11
CA MET A 59 -7.06 4.49 1.83
C MET A 59 -7.49 5.95 1.60
N GLU A 60 -8.75 6.18 1.18
CA GLU A 60 -9.27 7.51 0.91
C GLU A 60 -10.15 8.09 2.02
N ARG A 61 -10.47 7.28 3.04
CA ARG A 61 -11.28 7.70 4.18
C ARG A 61 -10.65 8.89 4.92
N GLU A 62 -11.48 9.87 5.29
CA GLU A 62 -11.11 10.89 6.27
C GLU A 62 -11.13 10.29 7.69
N GLY A 63 -10.15 10.67 8.54
CA GLY A 63 -10.00 10.12 9.90
C GLY A 63 -8.72 10.63 10.57
N GLY A 64 -8.35 10.00 11.69
CA GLY A 64 -7.17 10.38 12.48
C GLY A 64 -5.83 10.01 11.85
N LEU A 65 -5.81 9.17 10.81
CA LEU A 65 -4.60 8.84 10.07
C LEU A 65 -4.43 9.73 8.84
N THR A 66 -3.27 10.33 8.69
CA THR A 66 -2.88 11.04 7.47
C THR A 66 -2.67 10.07 6.30
N LYS A 67 -2.73 10.57 5.06
CA LYS A 67 -2.41 9.77 3.86
C LYS A 67 -1.00 9.15 3.94
N ALA A 68 -0.02 9.89 4.48
CA ALA A 68 1.33 9.37 4.66
C ALA A 68 1.37 8.24 5.69
N GLU A 69 0.63 8.32 6.78
CA GLU A 69 0.56 7.27 7.81
C GLU A 69 -0.10 6.01 7.27
N ARG A 70 -1.17 6.11 6.47
CA ARG A 70 -1.78 4.95 5.79
C ARG A 70 -0.76 4.25 4.89
N GLU A 71 0.00 4.99 4.09
CA GLU A 71 1.06 4.43 3.25
C GLU A 71 2.24 3.86 4.06
N MET A 72 2.57 4.44 5.23
CA MET A 72 3.57 3.86 6.14
C MET A 72 3.17 2.47 6.62
N ILE A 73 1.88 2.27 6.97
CA ILE A 73 1.34 0.97 7.37
C ILE A 73 1.52 -0.03 6.22
N VAL A 74 1.13 0.37 5.01
CA VAL A 74 1.26 -0.47 3.81
C VAL A 74 2.71 -0.89 3.58
N VAL A 75 3.63 0.07 3.59
CA VAL A 75 5.06 -0.20 3.32
C VAL A 75 5.67 -1.11 4.39
N ALA A 76 5.40 -0.85 5.67
CA ALA A 76 5.95 -1.66 6.77
C ALA A 76 5.42 -3.10 6.72
N THR A 77 4.11 -3.29 6.57
CA THR A 77 3.48 -4.61 6.54
C THR A 77 3.82 -5.38 5.27
N SER A 78 3.96 -4.67 4.14
CA SER A 78 4.40 -5.27 2.88
C SER A 78 5.87 -5.70 2.91
N GLY A 79 6.73 -4.96 3.62
CA GLY A 79 8.11 -5.38 3.89
C GLY A 79 8.17 -6.65 4.71
N ALA A 80 7.36 -6.75 5.77
CA ALA A 80 7.26 -7.96 6.61
C ALA A 80 6.69 -9.18 5.86
N ASN A 81 5.90 -8.95 4.80
CA ASN A 81 5.34 -10.00 3.93
C ASN A 81 6.18 -10.25 2.65
N ASP A 82 7.37 -9.69 2.54
CA ASP A 82 8.28 -9.83 1.38
C ASP A 82 7.61 -9.52 0.03
N CYS A 83 6.73 -8.51 0.00
CA CYS A 83 6.03 -8.10 -1.21
C CYS A 83 6.76 -6.97 -1.94
N THR A 84 7.61 -7.32 -2.91
CA THR A 84 8.36 -6.34 -3.70
C THR A 84 7.44 -5.34 -4.41
N TYR A 85 6.35 -5.81 -5.03
CA TYR A 85 5.41 -4.91 -5.72
C TYR A 85 4.88 -3.83 -4.78
N CYS A 86 4.34 -4.24 -3.63
CA CYS A 86 3.68 -3.33 -2.71
C CYS A 86 4.68 -2.37 -2.04
N VAL A 87 5.86 -2.85 -1.65
CA VAL A 87 6.91 -1.99 -1.08
C VAL A 87 7.34 -0.92 -2.08
N VAL A 88 7.52 -1.27 -3.35
CA VAL A 88 7.97 -0.32 -4.37
C VAL A 88 6.87 0.68 -4.74
N ALA A 89 5.65 0.20 -5.02
CA ALA A 89 4.53 1.04 -5.44
C ALA A 89 4.08 2.00 -4.32
N HIS A 90 3.76 1.47 -3.15
CA HIS A 90 3.32 2.27 -2.00
C HIS A 90 4.48 3.07 -1.38
N GLY A 91 5.70 2.59 -1.47
CA GLY A 91 6.89 3.37 -1.12
C GLY A 91 7.02 4.65 -1.95
N ALA A 92 6.68 4.60 -3.24
CA ALA A 92 6.62 5.78 -4.10
C ALA A 92 5.57 6.80 -3.62
N ILE A 93 4.37 6.33 -3.30
CA ILE A 93 3.27 7.16 -2.81
C ILE A 93 3.62 7.75 -1.43
N LEU A 94 4.19 6.93 -0.54
CA LEU A 94 4.66 7.38 0.77
C LEU A 94 5.68 8.52 0.66
N ARG A 95 6.67 8.39 -0.22
CA ARG A 95 7.67 9.45 -0.43
C ARG A 95 7.03 10.78 -0.85
N ILE A 96 5.99 10.70 -1.69
CA ILE A 96 5.25 11.88 -2.17
C ILE A 96 4.44 12.51 -1.02
N TYR A 97 3.65 11.73 -0.29
CA TYR A 97 2.78 12.25 0.77
C TYR A 97 3.57 12.75 1.99
N ALA A 98 4.64 12.04 2.36
CA ALA A 98 5.52 12.45 3.46
C ALA A 98 6.50 13.56 3.05
N LYS A 99 6.61 13.89 1.76
CA LYS A 99 7.62 14.83 1.20
C LYS A 99 9.04 14.48 1.66
N ASN A 100 9.32 13.19 1.80
CA ASN A 100 10.59 12.65 2.28
C ASN A 100 11.05 11.49 1.38
N PRO A 101 12.14 11.66 0.60
CA PRO A 101 12.60 10.65 -0.36
C PRO A 101 13.17 9.38 0.30
N ARG A 102 13.49 9.40 1.60
CA ARG A 102 14.16 8.31 2.32
C ARG A 102 13.24 7.48 3.20
N VAL A 103 12.06 8.02 3.58
CA VAL A 103 11.22 7.42 4.62
C VAL A 103 10.74 6.01 4.26
N ALA A 104 10.41 5.77 3.00
CA ALA A 104 9.90 4.48 2.55
C ALA A 104 10.94 3.36 2.72
N ASP A 105 12.20 3.64 2.35
CA ASP A 105 13.29 2.66 2.47
C ASP A 105 13.55 2.32 3.95
N GLN A 106 13.56 3.35 4.81
CA GLN A 106 13.75 3.18 6.25
C GLN A 106 12.62 2.36 6.90
N VAL A 107 11.37 2.69 6.55
CA VAL A 107 10.18 2.00 7.08
C VAL A 107 10.11 0.55 6.62
N ALA A 108 10.40 0.28 5.35
CA ALA A 108 10.37 -1.06 4.78
C ALA A 108 11.39 -2.00 5.43
N VAL A 109 12.59 -1.49 5.74
CA VAL A 109 13.69 -2.30 6.28
C VAL A 109 13.64 -2.40 7.81
N ASN A 110 13.49 -1.27 8.48
CA ASN A 110 13.45 -1.25 9.94
C ASN A 110 12.80 0.04 10.47
N TYR A 111 11.48 0.03 10.62
CA TYR A 111 10.73 1.18 11.09
C TYR A 111 11.18 1.69 12.47
N ARG A 112 11.70 0.81 13.34
CA ARG A 112 12.18 1.20 14.68
C ARG A 112 13.36 2.17 14.62
N LYS A 113 14.17 2.08 13.55
CA LYS A 113 15.34 2.95 13.30
C LYS A 113 15.04 4.07 12.30
N ALA A 114 13.83 4.10 11.72
CA ALA A 114 13.42 5.13 10.78
C ALA A 114 13.31 6.51 11.45
N GLU A 115 13.54 7.56 10.66
CA GLU A 115 13.41 8.97 11.06
C GLU A 115 11.92 9.40 11.05
N ILE A 116 11.12 8.77 11.89
CA ILE A 116 9.68 9.01 12.06
C ILE A 116 9.35 9.26 13.53
N THR A 117 8.16 9.81 13.79
CA THR A 117 7.76 10.21 15.14
C THR A 117 7.51 8.99 16.06
N PRO A 118 7.57 9.17 17.40
CA PRO A 118 7.18 8.11 18.34
C PRO A 118 5.75 7.58 18.10
N ARG A 119 4.79 8.47 17.76
CA ARG A 119 3.42 8.10 17.40
C ARG A 119 3.39 7.17 16.18
N GLN A 120 4.13 7.50 15.14
CA GLN A 120 4.22 6.65 13.95
C GLN A 120 4.90 5.30 14.23
N LYS A 121 5.88 5.26 15.12
CA LYS A 121 6.50 4.00 15.55
C LYS A 121 5.52 3.11 16.31
N ALA A 122 4.70 3.67 17.19
CA ALA A 122 3.65 2.94 17.90
C ALA A 122 2.59 2.40 16.93
N MET A 123 2.15 3.22 15.96
CA MET A 123 1.26 2.81 14.87
C MET A 123 1.80 1.60 14.11
N LEU A 124 3.05 1.66 13.69
CA LEU A 124 3.67 0.57 12.93
C LEU A 124 3.94 -0.68 13.77
N ALA A 125 4.18 -0.53 15.08
CA ALA A 125 4.28 -1.68 15.99
C ALA A 125 2.96 -2.44 16.04
N PHE A 126 1.83 -1.73 16.20
CA PHE A 126 0.49 -2.32 16.21
C PHE A 126 0.16 -2.94 14.84
N ALA A 127 0.35 -2.21 13.75
CA ALA A 127 0.10 -2.69 12.39
C ALA A 127 0.87 -3.99 12.07
N LEU A 128 2.14 -4.05 12.45
CA LEU A 128 2.96 -5.23 12.21
C LEU A 128 2.52 -6.42 13.06
N LYS A 129 2.11 -6.20 14.32
CA LYS A 129 1.54 -7.27 15.15
C LYS A 129 0.27 -7.85 14.52
N VAL A 130 -0.64 -6.98 14.03
CA VAL A 130 -1.81 -7.43 13.24
C VAL A 130 -1.40 -8.24 12.00
N ALA A 131 -0.41 -7.78 11.27
CA ALA A 131 -0.01 -8.41 9.99
C ALA A 131 0.71 -9.75 10.17
N THR A 132 1.47 -9.95 11.26
CA THR A 132 2.38 -11.10 11.43
C THR A 132 2.00 -12.04 12.56
N ASP A 133 1.25 -11.57 13.56
CA ASP A 133 0.89 -12.34 14.76
C ASP A 133 -0.42 -11.85 15.39
N SER A 134 -1.46 -11.79 14.58
CA SER A 134 -2.77 -11.24 15.01
C SER A 134 -3.43 -12.04 16.14
N ALA A 135 -3.10 -13.33 16.26
CA ALA A 135 -3.64 -14.18 17.32
C ALA A 135 -3.07 -13.84 18.71
N ALA A 136 -1.92 -13.17 18.76
CA ALA A 136 -1.27 -12.75 20.00
C ALA A 136 -1.59 -11.29 20.40
N LEU A 137 -2.59 -10.66 19.80
CA LEU A 137 -3.04 -9.32 20.20
C LEU A 137 -3.69 -9.39 21.59
N GLU A 138 -3.24 -8.48 22.47
CA GLU A 138 -3.70 -8.35 23.85
C GLU A 138 -4.09 -6.89 24.14
N ASP A 139 -4.84 -6.64 25.19
CA ASP A 139 -5.26 -5.29 25.61
C ASP A 139 -4.07 -4.32 25.73
N ALA A 140 -2.91 -4.81 26.17
CA ALA A 140 -1.69 -4.02 26.29
C ALA A 140 -1.20 -3.44 24.95
N ASP A 141 -1.46 -4.09 23.81
CA ASP A 141 -1.10 -3.58 22.49
C ASP A 141 -1.97 -2.38 22.09
N TYR A 142 -3.26 -2.47 22.38
CA TYR A 142 -4.22 -1.38 22.15
C TYR A 142 -3.88 -0.18 23.06
N ASP A 143 -3.60 -0.43 24.35
CA ASP A 143 -3.27 0.60 25.30
C ASP A 143 -1.94 1.30 24.96
N ALA A 144 -0.94 0.55 24.48
CA ALA A 144 0.30 1.13 24.00
C ALA A 144 0.09 2.09 22.81
N ALA A 145 -0.81 1.76 21.90
CA ALA A 145 -1.14 2.65 20.79
C ALA A 145 -1.99 3.85 21.24
N ARG A 146 -2.99 3.64 22.12
CA ARG A 146 -3.81 4.71 22.72
C ARG A 146 -2.96 5.73 23.47
N ALA A 147 -1.91 5.30 24.17
CA ALA A 147 -0.95 6.18 24.85
C ALA A 147 -0.24 7.17 23.90
N HIS A 148 -0.24 6.89 22.60
CA HIS A 148 0.26 7.78 21.55
C HIS A 148 -0.84 8.57 20.82
N GLY A 149 -2.07 8.61 21.38
CA GLY A 149 -3.18 9.43 20.92
C GLY A 149 -3.99 8.81 19.76
N PHE A 150 -3.94 7.48 19.56
CA PHE A 150 -4.83 6.79 18.64
C PHE A 150 -6.17 6.48 19.32
N SER A 151 -7.27 6.81 18.65
CA SER A 151 -8.62 6.39 19.02
C SER A 151 -8.88 4.93 18.61
N ASP A 152 -9.96 4.34 19.09
CA ASP A 152 -10.37 2.99 18.68
C ASP A 152 -10.69 2.91 17.17
N GLU A 153 -11.23 3.99 16.59
CA GLU A 153 -11.44 4.10 15.14
C GLU A 153 -10.11 4.14 14.37
N ASP A 154 -9.09 4.82 14.91
CA ASP A 154 -7.75 4.80 14.30
C ASP A 154 -7.13 3.41 14.38
N LEU A 155 -7.30 2.69 15.49
CA LEU A 155 -6.80 1.33 15.66
C LEU A 155 -7.53 0.36 14.72
N TRP A 156 -8.84 0.57 14.49
CA TRP A 156 -9.56 -0.16 13.46
C TRP A 156 -8.97 0.09 12.07
N ASP A 157 -8.76 1.35 11.70
CA ASP A 157 -8.17 1.71 10.39
C ASP A 157 -6.78 1.08 10.23
N ILE A 158 -5.91 1.16 11.24
CA ILE A 158 -4.56 0.56 11.23
C ILE A 158 -4.66 -0.95 10.99
N GLY A 159 -5.52 -1.63 11.76
CA GLY A 159 -5.71 -3.08 11.65
C GLY A 159 -6.30 -3.50 10.31
N ALA A 160 -7.33 -2.78 9.83
CA ALA A 160 -7.97 -3.07 8.56
C ALA A 160 -7.04 -2.88 7.36
N ILE A 161 -6.22 -1.83 7.36
CA ILE A 161 -5.19 -1.61 6.33
C ILE A 161 -4.16 -2.74 6.37
N ALA A 162 -3.67 -3.11 7.55
CA ALA A 162 -2.70 -4.20 7.69
C ALA A 162 -3.27 -5.54 7.18
N ALA A 163 -4.52 -5.85 7.50
CA ALA A 163 -5.21 -7.07 7.06
C ALA A 163 -5.46 -7.09 5.54
N PHE A 164 -5.93 -5.97 4.98
CA PHE A 164 -6.15 -5.85 3.54
C PHE A 164 -4.83 -6.03 2.76
N PHE A 165 -3.76 -5.39 3.21
CA PHE A 165 -2.47 -5.54 2.53
C PHE A 165 -1.83 -6.90 2.78
N ALA A 166 -2.16 -7.63 3.84
CA ALA A 166 -1.79 -9.03 3.97
C ALA A 166 -2.41 -9.89 2.85
N LEU A 167 -3.67 -9.63 2.46
CA LEU A 167 -4.30 -10.23 1.27
C LEU A 167 -3.60 -9.77 -0.02
N SER A 168 -3.46 -8.46 -0.21
CA SER A 168 -2.86 -7.87 -1.42
C SER A 168 -1.43 -8.37 -1.66
N ASN A 169 -0.60 -8.44 -0.61
CA ASN A 169 0.77 -8.94 -0.70
C ASN A 169 0.83 -10.39 -1.16
N ARG A 170 -0.05 -11.25 -0.62
CA ARG A 170 -0.11 -12.67 -1.02
C ARG A 170 -0.54 -12.83 -2.47
N MET A 171 -1.52 -12.02 -2.92
CA MET A 171 -1.94 -12.04 -4.33
C MET A 171 -0.82 -11.56 -5.25
N ALA A 172 -0.13 -10.46 -4.89
CA ALA A 172 0.99 -9.96 -5.68
C ALA A 172 2.14 -10.98 -5.79
N ASN A 173 2.48 -11.65 -4.68
CA ASN A 173 3.49 -12.69 -4.65
C ASN A 173 3.07 -13.94 -5.45
N LEU A 174 1.79 -14.39 -5.30
CA LEU A 174 1.24 -15.53 -6.03
C LEU A 174 1.39 -15.37 -7.54
N ILE A 175 1.07 -14.20 -8.06
CA ILE A 175 1.10 -13.93 -9.51
C ILE A 175 2.45 -13.40 -10.00
N ALA A 176 3.46 -13.31 -9.12
CA ALA A 176 4.77 -12.72 -9.43
C ALA A 176 4.64 -11.30 -10.05
N MET A 177 3.79 -10.46 -9.45
CA MET A 177 3.52 -9.11 -9.95
C MET A 177 4.78 -8.26 -9.90
N ARG A 178 5.15 -7.66 -11.04
CA ARG A 178 6.30 -6.76 -11.13
C ARG A 178 5.89 -5.31 -10.90
N PRO A 179 6.66 -4.55 -10.11
CA PRO A 179 6.48 -3.10 -10.02
C PRO A 179 6.73 -2.44 -11.39
N ASN A 180 6.01 -1.34 -11.64
CA ASN A 180 6.33 -0.46 -12.75
C ASN A 180 7.66 0.27 -12.49
N ASP A 181 8.44 0.49 -13.52
CA ASP A 181 9.75 1.17 -13.40
C ASP A 181 9.61 2.61 -12.91
N GLU A 182 8.50 3.29 -13.22
CA GLU A 182 8.16 4.63 -12.78
C GLU A 182 8.17 4.76 -11.25
N PHE A 183 7.68 3.76 -10.53
CA PHE A 183 7.62 3.81 -9.07
C PHE A 183 8.99 3.91 -8.39
N TYR A 184 10.04 3.38 -9.03
CA TYR A 184 11.38 3.42 -8.43
C TYR A 184 11.94 4.83 -8.28
N LEU A 185 11.54 5.76 -9.17
CA LEU A 185 12.03 7.14 -9.18
C LEU A 185 11.04 8.14 -8.58
N MET A 186 9.75 7.81 -8.48
CA MET A 186 8.73 8.71 -7.95
C MET A 186 9.02 9.14 -6.52
N GLY A 187 9.01 10.45 -6.28
CA GLY A 187 9.25 11.06 -4.97
C GLY A 187 10.71 11.02 -4.49
N ARG A 188 11.65 10.51 -5.30
CA ARG A 188 13.10 10.50 -4.97
C ARG A 188 13.82 11.74 -5.46
N VAL A 189 13.44 12.25 -6.61
CA VAL A 189 14.05 13.45 -7.20
C VAL A 189 13.11 14.63 -6.97
N PRO A 190 13.59 15.76 -6.41
CA PRO A 190 12.79 16.97 -6.34
C PRO A 190 12.29 17.36 -7.74
N LYS A 191 11.00 17.72 -7.85
CA LYS A 191 10.53 18.31 -9.10
C LYS A 191 11.35 19.58 -9.36
N PRO A 192 11.81 19.82 -10.62
CA PRO A 192 12.38 21.10 -10.96
C PRO A 192 11.43 22.22 -10.52
N LYS A 193 11.96 23.23 -9.86
CA LYS A 193 11.15 24.42 -9.57
C LYS A 193 10.75 25.04 -10.89
N ALA A 194 9.45 25.16 -11.14
CA ALA A 194 8.91 25.88 -12.28
C ALA A 194 9.29 27.37 -12.20
#